data_1f823c0e227830f9dbe30e4fb56bcfe3
#
_entry.id   1f823c0e227830f9dbe30e4fb56bcfe3
#
_cell.length_a   1.000
_cell.length_b   1.000
_cell.length_c   1.000
_cell.angle_alpha   90.00
_cell.angle_beta   90.00
_cell.angle_gamma   90.00
#
_symmetry.space_group_name_H-M   'P 1'
#
loop_
_entity.id
_entity.type
_entity.pdbx_description
1 polymer ?
#
loop_
_entity_poly.entity_id
_entity_poly.type
_entity_poly.pdbx_seq_one_letter_code
_entity_poly.pdbx_strand_id
1 'polypeptide(L)'
;MLRALLAILALHRLALGIAAGLIVVYALVGFLWLPHLLRVNAQKYVSEELGRGLALGDVSFNPFTFRLSIRDAKLSEKSGDAIASFQSLVVNAELASIWQRAVVLKEVQLDAPDVNLVVERDGSVNVTNLVRAGSKVASAAAKTEAPLPRVRIGRLAVNSGRVAFEDRTRPEPFTATLAPIHFALTDFRTDLNHENAYDFAAQSSAGETLHWSGRFTAQPLGSDGQFKIGQLRAQTIDDYLQGQLPIRLADGTLSFAGTYNLSLHPTLLLDVGLPEIAFDNFAVTERAASDSQPIAVVPKIRVTGTQFAFGTRSIRVDKVQVEGARVRASREADGSLSVSRLTQSTAQA
;
A
#
# COMPACT_ATOMS: atom_id res chain seq x y z
N MET A 1 35.32 -63.35 14.03
CA MET A 1 35.05 -62.36 12.95
C MET A 1 33.58 -62.28 12.60
N LEU A 2 32.87 -63.39 12.27
CA LEU A 2 31.45 -63.35 11.82
C LEU A 2 30.48 -62.73 12.85
N ARG A 3 30.63 -62.99 14.15
CA ARG A 3 29.78 -62.45 15.22
C ARG A 3 29.95 -60.88 15.36
N ALA A 4 31.13 -60.34 15.15
CA ALA A 4 31.38 -58.90 15.18
C ALA A 4 30.75 -58.20 13.97
N LEU A 5 30.80 -58.84 12.80
CA LEU A 5 30.16 -58.29 11.57
C LEU A 5 28.62 -58.28 11.71
N LEU A 6 28.03 -59.32 12.26
CA LEU A 6 26.59 -59.39 12.53
C LEU A 6 26.12 -58.34 13.56
N ALA A 7 26.91 -58.08 14.60
CA ALA A 7 26.61 -57.08 15.59
C ALA A 7 26.69 -55.67 15.01
N ILE A 8 27.68 -55.37 14.14
CA ILE A 8 27.79 -54.10 13.42
C ILE A 8 26.61 -53.88 12.47
N LEU A 9 26.21 -54.92 11.73
CA LEU A 9 25.01 -54.86 10.84
C LEU A 9 23.72 -54.63 11.61
N ALA A 10 23.55 -55.28 12.79
CA ALA A 10 22.39 -55.07 13.66
C ALA A 10 22.33 -53.63 14.21
N LEU A 11 23.50 -53.09 14.63
CA LEU A 11 23.60 -51.71 15.11
C LEU A 11 23.24 -50.70 14.03
N HIS A 12 23.71 -50.90 12.77
CA HIS A 12 23.39 -50.03 11.65
C HIS A 12 21.86 -50.09 11.28
N ARG A 13 21.25 -51.30 11.33
CA ARG A 13 19.83 -51.41 11.12
C ARG A 13 19.02 -50.73 12.21
N LEU A 14 19.41 -50.86 13.46
CA LEU A 14 18.79 -50.16 14.59
C LEU A 14 18.94 -48.63 14.45
N ALA A 15 20.11 -48.11 14.10
CA ALA A 15 20.37 -46.70 13.88
C ALA A 15 19.54 -46.15 12.70
N LEU A 16 19.43 -46.89 11.58
CA LEU A 16 18.58 -46.56 10.46
C LEU A 16 17.11 -46.52 10.84
N GLY A 17 16.64 -47.50 11.65
CA GLY A 17 15.26 -47.54 12.14
C GLY A 17 14.92 -46.34 13.04
N ILE A 18 15.85 -45.96 13.95
CA ILE A 18 15.69 -44.76 14.79
C ILE A 18 15.68 -43.49 13.93
N ALA A 19 16.59 -43.34 12.97
CA ALA A 19 16.65 -42.20 12.07
C ALA A 19 15.36 -42.08 11.23
N ALA A 20 14.86 -43.19 10.68
CA ALA A 20 13.60 -43.21 9.95
C ALA A 20 12.41 -42.81 10.86
N GLY A 21 12.36 -43.34 12.09
CA GLY A 21 11.36 -42.97 13.09
C GLY A 21 11.38 -41.47 13.41
N LEU A 22 12.56 -40.88 13.61
CA LEU A 22 12.72 -39.43 13.86
C LEU A 22 12.25 -38.58 12.66
N ILE A 23 12.56 -39.01 11.44
CA ILE A 23 12.09 -38.32 10.22
C ILE A 23 10.56 -38.39 10.13
N VAL A 24 9.96 -39.53 10.43
CA VAL A 24 8.49 -39.67 10.44
C VAL A 24 7.86 -38.75 11.49
N VAL A 25 8.38 -38.74 12.71
CA VAL A 25 7.89 -37.84 13.78
C VAL A 25 8.06 -36.38 13.36
N TYR A 26 9.20 -35.99 12.82
CA TYR A 26 9.46 -34.64 12.30
C TYR A 26 8.44 -34.26 11.21
N ALA A 27 8.19 -35.16 10.26
CA ALA A 27 7.22 -34.95 9.21
C ALA A 27 5.78 -34.79 9.78
N LEU A 28 5.35 -35.67 10.69
CA LEU A 28 4.03 -35.58 11.32
C LEU A 28 3.85 -34.27 12.09
N VAL A 29 4.84 -33.88 12.86
CA VAL A 29 4.84 -32.59 13.60
C VAL A 29 4.74 -31.43 12.61
N GLY A 30 5.55 -31.41 11.55
CA GLY A 30 5.56 -30.33 10.57
C GLY A 30 4.29 -30.25 9.72
N PHE A 31 3.82 -31.37 9.20
CA PHE A 31 2.66 -31.36 8.29
C PHE A 31 1.32 -31.26 9.00
N LEU A 32 1.17 -31.81 10.21
CA LEU A 32 -0.12 -31.89 10.89
C LEU A 32 -0.24 -30.96 12.09
N TRP A 33 0.74 -31.02 13.00
CA TRP A 33 0.63 -30.31 14.26
C TRP A 33 0.93 -28.81 14.13
N LEU A 34 1.98 -28.43 13.37
CA LEU A 34 2.38 -27.01 13.22
C LEU A 34 1.33 -26.16 12.50
N PRO A 35 0.69 -26.58 11.39
CA PRO A 35 -0.42 -25.84 10.78
C PRO A 35 -1.60 -25.62 11.72
N HIS A 36 -1.96 -26.65 12.50
CA HIS A 36 -3.02 -26.52 13.50
C HIS A 36 -2.68 -25.51 14.58
N LEU A 37 -1.44 -25.57 15.11
CA LEU A 37 -0.95 -24.64 16.11
C LEU A 37 -0.92 -23.19 15.59
N LEU A 38 -0.45 -22.99 14.37
CA LEU A 38 -0.42 -21.67 13.72
C LEU A 38 -1.82 -21.10 13.56
N ARG A 39 -2.77 -21.90 13.10
CA ARG A 39 -4.19 -21.50 12.94
C ARG A 39 -4.78 -21.05 14.28
N VAL A 40 -4.69 -21.90 15.31
CA VAL A 40 -5.27 -21.62 16.64
C VAL A 40 -4.66 -20.38 17.27
N ASN A 41 -3.32 -20.27 17.26
CA ASN A 41 -2.63 -19.13 17.86
C ASN A 41 -2.91 -17.84 17.09
N ALA A 42 -2.97 -17.85 15.75
CA ALA A 42 -3.30 -16.67 14.96
C ALA A 42 -4.73 -16.19 15.25
N GLN A 43 -5.70 -17.10 15.29
CA GLN A 43 -7.09 -16.77 15.62
C GLN A 43 -7.22 -16.22 17.04
N LYS A 44 -6.55 -16.86 18.01
CA LYS A 44 -6.54 -16.41 19.39
C LYS A 44 -5.91 -15.02 19.54
N TYR A 45 -4.74 -14.80 18.95
CA TYR A 45 -4.06 -13.50 18.97
C TYR A 45 -4.94 -12.39 18.39
N VAL A 46 -5.56 -12.61 17.21
CA VAL A 46 -6.43 -11.64 16.57
C VAL A 46 -7.68 -11.36 17.42
N SER A 47 -8.25 -12.39 18.04
CA SER A 47 -9.43 -12.24 18.90
C SER A 47 -9.11 -11.52 20.21
N GLU A 48 -8.02 -11.88 20.89
CA GLU A 48 -7.69 -11.35 22.23
C GLU A 48 -7.00 -9.98 22.16
N GLU A 49 -6.01 -9.81 21.26
CA GLU A 49 -5.20 -8.59 21.18
C GLU A 49 -5.81 -7.52 20.27
N LEU A 50 -6.49 -7.92 19.18
CA LEU A 50 -7.07 -6.99 18.22
C LEU A 50 -8.58 -6.85 18.40
N GLY A 51 -9.21 -7.76 19.14
CA GLY A 51 -10.64 -7.77 19.35
C GLY A 51 -11.45 -7.99 18.06
N ARG A 52 -10.91 -8.76 17.11
CA ARG A 52 -11.47 -8.98 15.76
C ARG A 52 -11.63 -10.46 15.47
N GLY A 53 -12.41 -10.78 14.43
CA GLY A 53 -12.57 -12.15 13.95
C GLY A 53 -11.55 -12.48 12.86
N LEU A 54 -10.87 -13.63 12.97
CA LEU A 54 -10.01 -14.18 11.92
C LEU A 54 -10.50 -15.55 11.50
N ALA A 55 -10.94 -15.67 10.26
CA ALA A 55 -11.22 -16.94 9.62
C ALA A 55 -10.05 -17.33 8.70
N LEU A 56 -9.55 -18.55 8.85
CA LEU A 56 -8.49 -19.10 7.99
C LEU A 56 -9.02 -20.37 7.35
N GLY A 57 -8.90 -20.45 6.03
CA GLY A 57 -9.21 -21.65 5.29
C GLY A 57 -8.14 -22.73 5.46
N ASP A 58 -7.45 -23.10 4.40
CA ASP A 58 -6.41 -24.12 4.47
C ASP A 58 -5.07 -23.52 4.91
N VAL A 59 -4.47 -24.10 5.96
CA VAL A 59 -3.13 -23.76 6.44
C VAL A 59 -2.25 -25.00 6.31
N SER A 60 -1.22 -24.91 5.51
CA SER A 60 -0.27 -26.00 5.28
C SER A 60 1.17 -25.54 5.46
N PHE A 61 2.00 -26.41 6.01
CA PHE A 61 3.42 -26.19 6.18
C PHE A 61 4.21 -27.42 5.74
N ASN A 62 5.21 -27.17 4.90
CA ASN A 62 6.14 -28.22 4.51
C ASN A 62 7.45 -28.07 5.32
N PRO A 63 7.74 -28.99 6.25
CA PRO A 63 8.90 -28.90 7.11
C PRO A 63 10.24 -29.14 6.40
N PHE A 64 10.23 -29.74 5.20
CA PHE A 64 11.44 -30.01 4.43
C PHE A 64 11.84 -28.83 3.54
N THR A 65 10.89 -28.02 3.09
CA THR A 65 11.12 -26.84 2.25
C THR A 65 10.89 -25.55 2.99
N PHE A 66 10.45 -25.58 4.24
CA PHE A 66 10.08 -24.42 5.09
C PHE A 66 9.06 -23.49 4.40
N ARG A 67 8.16 -24.09 3.62
CA ARG A 67 7.09 -23.39 2.92
C ARG A 67 5.81 -23.43 3.72
N LEU A 68 5.35 -22.26 4.14
CA LEU A 68 4.03 -22.01 4.70
C LEU A 68 3.09 -21.54 3.58
N SER A 69 1.89 -22.13 3.52
CA SER A 69 0.83 -21.66 2.64
C SER A 69 -0.46 -21.51 3.43
N ILE A 70 -1.10 -20.35 3.31
CA ILE A 70 -2.40 -20.05 3.92
C ILE A 70 -3.34 -19.66 2.79
N ARG A 71 -4.51 -20.26 2.74
CA ARG A 71 -5.54 -19.94 1.75
C ARG A 71 -6.78 -19.39 2.43
N ASP A 72 -7.50 -18.53 1.71
CA ASP A 72 -8.82 -18.03 2.07
C ASP A 72 -8.88 -17.45 3.49
N ALA A 73 -8.03 -16.46 3.77
CA ALA A 73 -8.08 -15.76 5.04
C ALA A 73 -9.03 -14.56 4.97
N LYS A 74 -9.80 -14.36 6.04
CA LYS A 74 -10.71 -13.23 6.19
C LYS A 74 -10.60 -12.66 7.61
N LEU A 75 -10.31 -11.37 7.69
CA LEU A 75 -10.31 -10.57 8.90
C LEU A 75 -11.59 -9.73 8.94
N SER A 76 -12.32 -9.77 10.02
CA SER A 76 -13.58 -9.03 10.18
C SER A 76 -13.62 -8.27 11.50
N GLU A 77 -14.41 -7.19 11.53
CA GLU A 77 -14.82 -6.50 12.75
C GLU A 77 -15.66 -7.42 13.64
N LYS A 78 -15.89 -7.02 14.90
CA LYS A 78 -16.85 -7.70 15.78
C LYS A 78 -18.28 -7.68 15.24
N SER A 79 -18.62 -6.67 14.44
CA SER A 79 -19.90 -6.56 13.72
C SER A 79 -20.07 -7.62 12.63
N GLY A 80 -18.97 -8.25 12.17
CA GLY A 80 -18.94 -9.19 11.06
C GLY A 80 -18.49 -8.58 9.73
N ASP A 81 -18.35 -7.26 9.65
CA ASP A 81 -17.92 -6.54 8.46
C ASP A 81 -16.48 -6.92 8.10
N ALA A 82 -16.26 -7.20 6.81
CA ALA A 82 -14.94 -7.58 6.34
C ALA A 82 -14.00 -6.37 6.29
N ILE A 83 -12.84 -6.47 6.96
CA ILE A 83 -11.78 -5.46 6.92
C ILE A 83 -10.78 -5.80 5.84
N ALA A 84 -10.32 -7.06 5.82
CA ALA A 84 -9.35 -7.54 4.87
C ALA A 84 -9.54 -9.03 4.60
N SER A 85 -9.17 -9.46 3.40
CA SER A 85 -9.11 -10.86 3.03
C SER A 85 -8.00 -11.09 2.01
N PHE A 86 -7.63 -12.34 1.78
CA PHE A 86 -6.76 -12.73 0.67
C PHE A 86 -7.04 -14.18 0.25
N GLN A 87 -6.75 -14.49 -1.01
CA GLN A 87 -6.90 -15.85 -1.53
C GLN A 87 -5.73 -16.74 -1.13
N SER A 88 -4.50 -16.24 -1.20
CA SER A 88 -3.30 -17.04 -0.94
C SER A 88 -2.19 -16.19 -0.35
N LEU A 89 -1.56 -16.70 0.71
CA LEU A 89 -0.29 -16.22 1.24
C LEU A 89 0.70 -17.38 1.24
N VAL A 90 1.82 -17.20 0.56
CA VAL A 90 2.92 -18.16 0.54
C VAL A 90 4.16 -17.51 1.13
N VAL A 91 4.77 -18.16 2.11
CA VAL A 91 6.02 -17.76 2.74
C VAL A 91 7.02 -18.90 2.64
N ASN A 92 8.14 -18.65 1.98
CA ASN A 92 9.27 -19.57 1.88
C ASN A 92 10.40 -19.07 2.78
N ALA A 93 10.61 -19.75 3.92
CA ALA A 93 11.71 -19.43 4.81
C ALA A 93 12.96 -20.24 4.45
N GLU A 94 14.14 -19.70 4.77
CA GLU A 94 15.41 -20.40 4.56
C GLU A 94 16.01 -20.87 5.89
N LEU A 95 16.62 -22.05 5.87
CA LEU A 95 17.39 -22.58 7.01
C LEU A 95 18.53 -21.64 7.42
N ALA A 96 19.00 -20.81 6.50
CA ALA A 96 20.02 -19.80 6.77
C ALA A 96 19.65 -18.87 7.94
N SER A 97 18.36 -18.73 8.25
CA SER A 97 17.87 -17.95 9.41
C SER A 97 18.51 -18.38 10.73
N ILE A 98 18.81 -19.68 10.89
CA ILE A 98 19.31 -20.24 12.15
C ILE A 98 20.74 -19.77 12.44
N TRP A 99 21.63 -19.86 11.45
CA TRP A 99 23.06 -19.51 11.66
C TRP A 99 23.39 -18.06 11.33
N GLN A 100 22.57 -17.38 10.51
CA GLN A 100 22.77 -15.95 10.22
C GLN A 100 22.19 -15.03 11.32
N ARG A 101 21.46 -15.58 12.30
CA ARG A 101 20.74 -14.81 13.34
C ARG A 101 19.90 -13.68 12.71
N ALA A 102 19.26 -13.99 11.60
CA ALA A 102 18.45 -13.11 10.81
C ALA A 102 17.19 -13.84 10.36
N VAL A 103 16.08 -13.16 10.15
CA VAL A 103 14.92 -13.72 9.48
C VAL A 103 15.23 -13.71 7.98
N VAL A 104 15.48 -14.88 7.39
CA VAL A 104 15.78 -15.02 5.96
C VAL A 104 14.62 -15.72 5.29
N LEU A 105 13.92 -14.97 4.43
CA LEU A 105 12.82 -15.47 3.62
C LEU A 105 13.24 -15.42 2.14
N LYS A 106 13.10 -16.53 1.45
CA LYS A 106 13.36 -16.58 0.02
C LYS A 106 12.29 -15.80 -0.74
N GLU A 107 11.03 -15.98 -0.35
CA GLU A 107 9.88 -15.42 -1.02
C GLU A 107 8.72 -15.24 -0.06
N VAL A 108 8.00 -14.13 -0.23
CA VAL A 108 6.69 -13.86 0.35
C VAL A 108 5.78 -13.44 -0.79
N GLN A 109 4.72 -14.19 -1.04
CA GLN A 109 3.75 -13.90 -2.09
C GLN A 109 2.35 -13.82 -1.49
N LEU A 110 1.66 -12.74 -1.80
CA LEU A 110 0.28 -12.48 -1.38
C LEU A 110 -0.58 -12.28 -2.62
N ASP A 111 -1.54 -13.18 -2.82
CA ASP A 111 -2.41 -13.16 -4.00
C ASP A 111 -3.82 -12.71 -3.64
N ALA A 112 -4.33 -11.81 -4.46
CA ALA A 112 -5.65 -11.20 -4.37
C ALA A 112 -6.00 -10.72 -2.95
N PRO A 113 -5.14 -9.90 -2.28
CA PRO A 113 -5.59 -9.24 -1.07
C PRO A 113 -6.70 -8.23 -1.41
N ASP A 114 -7.74 -8.23 -0.57
CA ASP A 114 -8.84 -7.26 -0.63
C ASP A 114 -8.92 -6.55 0.72
N VAL A 115 -8.81 -5.23 0.71
CA VAL A 115 -8.79 -4.40 1.92
C VAL A 115 -9.87 -3.33 1.82
N ASN A 116 -10.73 -3.25 2.83
CA ASN A 116 -11.70 -2.18 2.98
C ASN A 116 -11.15 -1.14 3.98
N LEU A 117 -10.72 -0.02 3.45
CA LEU A 117 -10.17 1.09 4.21
C LEU A 117 -11.25 2.15 4.43
N VAL A 118 -11.66 2.33 5.67
CA VAL A 118 -12.69 3.30 6.04
C VAL A 118 -12.11 4.35 6.97
N VAL A 119 -12.26 5.61 6.60
CA VAL A 119 -12.00 6.76 7.49
C VAL A 119 -13.33 7.17 8.09
N GLU A 120 -13.48 6.99 9.39
CA GLU A 120 -14.70 7.30 10.11
C GLU A 120 -14.89 8.82 10.30
N ARG A 121 -16.08 9.26 10.68
CA ARG A 121 -16.41 10.69 10.87
C ARG A 121 -15.53 11.41 11.88
N ASP A 122 -14.98 10.70 12.85
CA ASP A 122 -14.03 11.22 13.85
C ASP A 122 -12.57 11.27 13.33
N GLY A 123 -12.34 10.92 12.06
CA GLY A 123 -11.01 10.83 11.45
C GLY A 123 -10.23 9.58 11.79
N SER A 124 -10.79 8.66 12.57
CA SER A 124 -10.16 7.38 12.84
C SER A 124 -10.22 6.47 11.61
N VAL A 125 -9.20 5.62 11.44
CA VAL A 125 -9.15 4.67 10.33
C VAL A 125 -9.33 3.25 10.88
N ASN A 126 -10.24 2.50 10.28
CA ASN A 126 -10.60 1.15 10.73
C ASN A 126 -9.42 0.19 10.86
N VAL A 127 -8.32 0.39 10.11
CA VAL A 127 -7.11 -0.43 10.16
C VAL A 127 -6.02 0.09 11.13
N THR A 128 -6.22 1.26 11.77
CA THR A 128 -5.20 1.91 12.62
C THR A 128 -4.72 0.99 13.75
N ASN A 129 -5.61 0.22 14.36
CA ASN A 129 -5.25 -0.71 15.43
C ASN A 129 -4.43 -1.89 14.92
N LEU A 130 -4.59 -2.31 13.65
CA LEU A 130 -3.78 -3.35 13.01
C LEU A 130 -2.34 -2.85 12.81
N VAL A 131 -2.21 -1.62 12.31
CA VAL A 131 -0.90 -0.98 12.12
C VAL A 131 -0.21 -0.76 13.46
N ARG A 132 -0.94 -0.32 14.50
CA ARG A 132 -0.39 -0.14 15.85
C ARG A 132 0.04 -1.45 16.51
N ALA A 133 -0.66 -2.55 16.28
CA ALA A 133 -0.25 -3.86 16.79
C ALA A 133 1.05 -4.33 16.09
N GLY A 134 1.16 -4.17 14.79
CA GLY A 134 2.41 -4.38 14.04
C GLY A 134 3.52 -3.42 14.48
N SER A 135 3.19 -2.15 14.73
CA SER A 135 4.11 -1.11 15.18
C SER A 135 4.57 -1.30 16.64
N LYS A 136 3.79 -1.95 17.51
CA LYS A 136 4.25 -2.26 18.88
C LYS A 136 5.48 -3.17 18.85
N VAL A 137 5.54 -4.10 17.91
CA VAL A 137 6.72 -4.94 17.67
C VAL A 137 7.87 -4.08 17.13
N ALA A 138 7.61 -3.16 16.23
CA ALA A 138 8.60 -2.23 15.69
C ALA A 138 8.97 -1.10 16.68
N SER A 139 8.01 -0.57 17.46
CA SER A 139 8.24 0.48 18.47
C SER A 139 8.92 -0.01 19.73
N ALA A 140 8.79 -1.28 20.10
CA ALA A 140 9.62 -1.89 21.16
C ALA A 140 11.10 -1.90 20.74
N ALA A 141 11.37 -2.07 19.45
CA ALA A 141 12.71 -1.94 18.88
C ALA A 141 13.18 -0.48 18.74
N ALA A 142 12.26 0.47 18.47
CA ALA A 142 12.60 1.88 18.25
C ALA A 142 12.76 2.72 19.53
N LYS A 143 12.22 2.27 20.67
CA LYS A 143 12.41 2.93 21.99
C LYS A 143 13.74 2.61 22.66
N THR A 144 14.42 1.59 22.18
CA THR A 144 15.81 1.31 22.51
C THR A 144 16.61 1.71 21.27
N GLU A 145 17.75 2.37 21.39
CA GLU A 145 18.71 2.61 20.29
C GLU A 145 19.26 1.28 19.72
N ALA A 146 18.49 0.22 19.84
CA ALA A 146 18.83 -1.10 19.34
C ALA A 146 18.65 -1.13 17.82
N PRO A 147 19.61 -1.67 17.09
CA PRO A 147 19.49 -1.85 15.65
C PRO A 147 18.25 -2.69 15.32
N LEU A 148 17.58 -2.38 14.21
CA LEU A 148 16.46 -3.19 13.72
C LEU A 148 16.84 -4.67 13.63
N PRO A 149 15.91 -5.59 13.89
CA PRO A 149 16.16 -7.01 13.68
C PRO A 149 16.58 -7.22 12.21
N ARG A 150 17.58 -8.07 12.01
CA ARG A 150 18.07 -8.40 10.68
C ARG A 150 17.01 -9.22 9.93
N VAL A 151 16.45 -8.65 8.91
CA VAL A 151 15.46 -9.30 8.03
C VAL A 151 15.97 -9.24 6.59
N ARG A 152 15.87 -10.35 5.88
CA ARG A 152 16.21 -10.48 4.46
C ARG A 152 15.09 -11.20 3.76
N ILE A 153 14.55 -10.61 2.69
CA ILE A 153 13.50 -11.20 1.87
C ILE A 153 13.95 -11.11 0.42
N GLY A 154 14.21 -12.24 -0.22
CA GLY A 154 14.65 -12.28 -1.61
C GLY A 154 13.63 -11.66 -2.55
N ARG A 155 12.35 -12.00 -2.38
CA ARG A 155 11.23 -11.42 -3.13
C ARG A 155 9.99 -11.31 -2.26
N LEU A 156 9.37 -10.14 -2.25
CA LEU A 156 8.01 -9.95 -1.75
C LEU A 156 7.14 -9.48 -2.91
N ALA A 157 6.00 -10.13 -3.13
CA ALA A 157 5.08 -9.78 -4.19
C ALA A 157 3.63 -9.75 -3.70
N VAL A 158 2.89 -8.74 -4.14
CA VAL A 158 1.44 -8.66 -4.04
C VAL A 158 0.89 -8.67 -5.46
N ASN A 159 0.00 -9.62 -5.75
CA ASN A 159 -0.59 -9.77 -7.06
C ASN A 159 -2.10 -9.57 -6.98
N SER A 160 -2.64 -8.81 -7.93
CA SER A 160 -4.09 -8.60 -8.09
C SER A 160 -4.80 -8.12 -6.82
N GLY A 161 -4.12 -7.27 -6.05
CA GLY A 161 -4.69 -6.66 -4.85
C GLY A 161 -5.85 -5.73 -5.19
N ARG A 162 -6.75 -5.53 -4.21
CA ARG A 162 -7.84 -4.56 -4.25
C ARG A 162 -7.86 -3.75 -2.95
N VAL A 163 -8.04 -2.45 -3.07
CA VAL A 163 -8.32 -1.57 -1.95
C VAL A 163 -9.59 -0.80 -2.26
N ALA A 164 -10.61 -0.99 -1.43
CA ALA A 164 -11.79 -0.14 -1.41
C ALA A 164 -11.60 0.91 -0.31
N PHE A 165 -11.64 2.18 -0.69
CA PHE A 165 -11.48 3.32 0.20
C PHE A 165 -12.82 4.02 0.37
N GLU A 166 -13.18 4.37 1.61
CA GLU A 166 -14.35 5.16 1.95
C GLU A 166 -13.95 6.23 2.99
N ASP A 167 -14.15 7.50 2.66
CA ASP A 167 -13.95 8.64 3.56
C ASP A 167 -15.30 9.19 4.02
N ARG A 168 -15.67 8.92 5.27
CA ARG A 168 -16.90 9.36 5.93
C ARG A 168 -16.77 10.70 6.63
N THR A 169 -15.58 11.30 6.63
CA THR A 169 -15.38 12.65 7.21
C THR A 169 -16.03 13.73 6.36
N ARG A 170 -16.38 13.41 5.11
CA ARG A 170 -17.02 14.31 4.15
C ARG A 170 -18.53 14.37 4.36
N PRO A 171 -19.18 15.47 3.95
CA PRO A 171 -20.66 15.59 3.99
C PRO A 171 -21.36 14.42 3.30
N GLU A 172 -20.87 14.04 2.13
CA GLU A 172 -21.21 12.79 1.44
C GLU A 172 -19.98 11.86 1.44
N PRO A 173 -20.11 10.56 1.80
CA PRO A 173 -19.00 9.66 1.82
C PRO A 173 -18.31 9.58 0.45
N PHE A 174 -17.02 9.87 0.41
CA PHE A 174 -16.23 9.69 -0.81
C PHE A 174 -15.75 8.24 -0.90
N THR A 175 -15.94 7.61 -2.06
CA THR A 175 -15.51 6.23 -2.29
C THR A 175 -14.59 6.13 -3.50
N ALA A 176 -13.55 5.32 -3.38
CA ALA A 176 -12.65 5.01 -4.47
C ALA A 176 -12.20 3.53 -4.38
N THR A 177 -11.97 2.92 -5.52
CA THR A 177 -11.45 1.54 -5.55
C THR A 177 -10.22 1.50 -6.45
N LEU A 178 -9.15 0.90 -5.93
CA LEU A 178 -7.93 0.58 -6.68
C LEU A 178 -7.87 -0.94 -6.89
N ALA A 179 -7.91 -1.39 -8.13
CA ALA A 179 -7.76 -2.78 -8.55
C ALA A 179 -7.50 -2.86 -10.07
N PRO A 180 -6.60 -3.72 -10.55
CA PRO A 180 -5.68 -4.52 -9.74
C PRO A 180 -4.54 -3.68 -9.14
N ILE A 181 -4.05 -4.12 -7.98
CA ILE A 181 -2.83 -3.61 -7.36
C ILE A 181 -1.74 -4.67 -7.50
N HIS A 182 -0.58 -4.25 -7.96
CA HIS A 182 0.64 -5.05 -8.00
C HIS A 182 1.73 -4.34 -7.20
N PHE A 183 2.43 -5.08 -6.37
CA PHE A 183 3.59 -4.59 -5.64
C PHE A 183 4.69 -5.64 -5.66
N ALA A 184 5.90 -5.22 -5.92
CA ALA A 184 7.08 -6.07 -5.87
C ALA A 184 8.20 -5.38 -5.09
N LEU A 185 8.88 -6.14 -4.26
CA LEU A 185 10.05 -5.73 -3.51
C LEU A 185 11.10 -6.83 -3.68
N THR A 186 12.28 -6.47 -4.13
CA THR A 186 13.36 -7.42 -4.40
C THR A 186 14.58 -7.13 -3.54
N ASP A 187 15.21 -8.20 -3.05
CA ASP A 187 16.40 -8.17 -2.18
C ASP A 187 16.26 -7.24 -0.97
N PHE A 188 15.10 -7.32 -0.30
CA PHE A 188 14.84 -6.52 0.89
C PHE A 188 15.76 -6.91 2.03
N ARG A 189 16.40 -5.90 2.63
CA ARG A 189 17.24 -6.06 3.81
C ARG A 189 17.08 -4.87 4.75
N THR A 190 17.12 -5.16 6.03
CA THR A 190 17.19 -4.13 7.07
C THR A 190 18.63 -3.71 7.40
N ASP A 191 19.62 -4.17 6.64
CA ASP A 191 21.01 -3.81 6.82
C ASP A 191 21.23 -2.29 6.60
N LEU A 192 22.21 -1.71 7.30
CA LEU A 192 22.51 -0.28 7.23
C LEU A 192 22.84 0.16 5.78
N ASN A 193 22.25 1.25 5.32
CA ASN A 193 22.44 1.82 3.98
C ASN A 193 22.14 0.86 2.81
N HIS A 194 21.43 -0.26 3.05
CA HIS A 194 21.03 -1.13 1.96
C HIS A 194 19.85 -0.53 1.20
N GLU A 195 19.98 -0.40 -0.11
CA GLU A 195 18.95 0.10 -1.00
C GLU A 195 18.01 -1.05 -1.41
N ASN A 196 16.76 -0.94 -1.07
CA ASN A 196 15.71 -1.92 -1.35
C ASN A 196 14.88 -1.43 -2.54
N ALA A 197 14.93 -2.13 -3.66
CA ALA A 197 14.19 -1.77 -4.86
C ALA A 197 12.72 -2.20 -4.77
N TYR A 198 11.80 -1.31 -5.15
CA TYR A 198 10.37 -1.61 -5.19
C TYR A 198 9.71 -1.09 -6.46
N ASP A 199 8.61 -1.73 -6.79
CA ASP A 199 7.71 -1.36 -7.88
C ASP A 199 6.26 -1.51 -7.41
N PHE A 200 5.44 -0.51 -7.72
CA PHE A 200 4.01 -0.47 -7.39
C PHE A 200 3.23 -0.02 -8.61
N ALA A 201 2.19 -0.75 -8.97
CA ALA A 201 1.25 -0.36 -10.00
C ALA A 201 -0.18 -0.60 -9.52
N ALA A 202 -1.08 0.33 -9.84
CA ALA A 202 -2.49 0.22 -9.54
C ALA A 202 -3.33 0.92 -10.61
N GLN A 203 -4.61 0.53 -10.69
CA GLN A 203 -5.60 1.20 -11.51
C GLN A 203 -6.84 1.47 -10.68
N SER A 204 -7.48 2.64 -10.88
CA SER A 204 -8.78 2.90 -10.26
C SER A 204 -9.92 2.31 -11.08
N SER A 205 -11.09 2.15 -10.46
CA SER A 205 -12.31 1.76 -11.16
C SER A 205 -12.75 2.76 -12.24
N ALA A 206 -12.26 4.00 -12.15
CA ALA A 206 -12.49 5.06 -13.14
C ALA A 206 -11.50 5.01 -14.33
N GLY A 207 -10.53 4.07 -14.32
CA GLY A 207 -9.51 3.92 -15.36
C GLY A 207 -8.23 4.71 -15.13
N GLU A 208 -8.10 5.40 -14.00
CA GLU A 208 -6.92 6.14 -13.62
C GLU A 208 -5.77 5.19 -13.28
N THR A 209 -4.55 5.53 -13.66
CA THR A 209 -3.38 4.66 -13.47
C THR A 209 -2.37 5.27 -12.52
N LEU A 210 -1.83 4.45 -11.63
CA LEU A 210 -0.76 4.82 -10.72
C LEU A 210 0.41 3.85 -10.92
N HIS A 211 1.59 4.41 -11.10
CA HIS A 211 2.84 3.63 -11.11
C HIS A 211 3.87 4.35 -10.25
N TRP A 212 4.54 3.61 -9.40
CA TRP A 212 5.53 4.15 -8.47
C TRP A 212 6.67 3.15 -8.33
N SER A 213 7.89 3.56 -8.63
CA SER A 213 9.07 2.70 -8.52
C SER A 213 10.25 3.47 -7.96
N GLY A 214 11.13 2.78 -7.27
CA GLY A 214 12.27 3.44 -6.66
C GLY A 214 13.06 2.53 -5.74
N ARG A 215 13.80 3.16 -4.86
CA ARG A 215 14.58 2.50 -3.82
C ARG A 215 14.30 3.16 -2.48
N PHE A 216 14.43 2.39 -1.43
CA PHE A 216 14.41 2.93 -0.07
C PHE A 216 15.45 2.25 0.80
N THR A 217 15.94 2.97 1.79
CA THR A 217 16.78 2.44 2.87
C THR A 217 15.96 2.31 4.14
N ALA A 218 16.15 1.20 4.87
CA ALA A 218 15.49 1.00 6.16
C ALA A 218 16.24 1.70 7.30
N GLN A 219 17.54 1.88 7.15
CA GLN A 219 18.43 2.54 8.11
C GLN A 219 19.55 3.29 7.38
N PRO A 220 19.61 4.66 7.44
CA PRO A 220 18.53 5.55 7.87
C PRO A 220 17.33 5.46 6.95
N LEU A 221 16.13 5.80 7.45
CA LEU A 221 14.94 5.75 6.61
C LEU A 221 14.94 6.87 5.58
N GLY A 222 14.93 6.49 4.31
CA GLY A 222 14.91 7.37 3.17
C GLY A 222 14.41 6.63 1.93
N SER A 223 13.98 7.37 0.92
CA SER A 223 13.51 6.80 -0.35
C SER A 223 13.70 7.77 -1.49
N ASP A 224 14.08 7.27 -2.64
CA ASP A 224 14.11 7.99 -3.91
C ASP A 224 13.47 7.18 -5.01
N GLY A 225 12.94 7.85 -6.02
CA GLY A 225 12.32 7.15 -7.12
C GLY A 225 11.53 8.04 -8.06
N GLN A 226 10.68 7.40 -8.82
CA GLN A 226 9.81 8.03 -9.79
C GLN A 226 8.37 7.55 -9.63
N PHE A 227 7.44 8.42 -10.00
CA PHE A 227 6.03 8.10 -10.01
C PHE A 227 5.34 8.66 -11.26
N LYS A 228 4.24 8.04 -11.62
CA LYS A 228 3.39 8.45 -12.72
C LYS A 228 1.93 8.28 -12.32
N ILE A 229 1.16 9.34 -12.46
CA ILE A 229 -0.29 9.33 -12.34
C ILE A 229 -0.87 9.70 -13.72
N GLY A 230 -1.66 8.80 -14.26
CA GLY A 230 -2.24 8.97 -15.59
C GLY A 230 -3.75 9.04 -15.55
N GLN A 231 -4.30 9.95 -16.34
CA GLN A 231 -5.74 10.09 -16.58
C GLN A 231 -6.59 10.27 -15.32
N LEU A 232 -6.07 10.95 -14.28
CA LEU A 232 -6.85 11.31 -13.10
C LEU A 232 -8.01 12.22 -13.53
N ARG A 233 -9.22 11.76 -13.33
CA ARG A 233 -10.44 12.44 -13.82
C ARG A 233 -10.76 13.67 -13.00
N ALA A 234 -11.14 14.74 -13.67
CA ALA A 234 -11.57 15.97 -13.02
C ALA A 234 -12.74 15.73 -12.04
N GLN A 235 -13.66 14.83 -12.40
CA GLN A 235 -14.77 14.43 -11.55
C GLN A 235 -14.29 13.77 -10.25
N THR A 236 -13.29 12.87 -10.29
CA THR A 236 -12.72 12.24 -9.09
C THR A 236 -12.14 13.30 -8.14
N ILE A 237 -11.49 14.33 -8.69
CA ILE A 237 -10.98 15.47 -7.91
C ILE A 237 -12.15 16.27 -7.32
N ASP A 238 -13.19 16.56 -8.11
CA ASP A 238 -14.36 17.33 -7.67
C ASP A 238 -15.13 16.60 -6.56
N ASP A 239 -15.35 15.29 -6.73
CA ASP A 239 -16.02 14.42 -5.76
C ASP A 239 -15.25 14.36 -4.43
N TYR A 240 -13.91 14.37 -4.47
CA TYR A 240 -13.11 14.45 -3.27
C TYR A 240 -13.16 15.82 -2.58
N LEU A 241 -13.16 16.90 -3.35
CA LEU A 241 -13.18 18.27 -2.82
C LEU A 241 -14.57 18.70 -2.30
N GLN A 242 -15.66 18.08 -2.75
CA GLN A 242 -17.04 18.23 -2.28
C GLN A 242 -17.47 19.68 -1.94
N GLY A 243 -17.33 20.55 -2.91
CA GLY A 243 -17.81 21.93 -2.76
C GLY A 243 -16.86 22.88 -2.04
N GLN A 244 -15.64 22.45 -1.71
CA GLN A 244 -14.60 23.39 -1.23
C GLN A 244 -14.24 24.43 -2.29
N LEU A 245 -14.57 24.14 -3.57
CA LEU A 245 -14.43 25.10 -4.67
C LEU A 245 -15.81 25.65 -5.06
N PRO A 246 -15.93 26.93 -5.40
CA PRO A 246 -17.19 27.52 -5.90
C PRO A 246 -17.60 27.00 -7.30
N ILE A 247 -16.71 26.25 -7.91
CA ILE A 247 -16.85 25.64 -9.23
C ILE A 247 -16.94 24.13 -9.12
N ARG A 248 -17.50 23.50 -10.17
CA ARG A 248 -17.46 22.05 -10.38
C ARG A 248 -16.49 21.75 -11.52
N LEU A 249 -15.62 20.80 -11.31
CA LEU A 249 -14.77 20.24 -12.36
C LEU A 249 -15.58 19.18 -13.13
N ALA A 250 -16.24 19.62 -14.20
CA ALA A 250 -17.27 18.81 -14.89
C ALA A 250 -16.66 17.76 -15.82
N ASP A 251 -15.52 18.05 -16.45
CA ASP A 251 -14.84 17.14 -17.37
C ASP A 251 -13.34 17.45 -17.42
N GLY A 252 -12.56 16.49 -17.92
CA GLY A 252 -11.14 16.60 -18.14
C GLY A 252 -10.33 15.53 -17.42
N THR A 253 -9.06 15.47 -17.78
CA THR A 253 -8.09 14.55 -17.16
C THR A 253 -6.80 15.28 -16.80
N LEU A 254 -6.19 14.84 -15.70
CA LEU A 254 -4.90 15.28 -15.20
C LEU A 254 -3.91 14.13 -15.28
N SER A 255 -2.74 14.36 -15.89
CA SER A 255 -1.66 13.38 -15.93
C SER A 255 -0.35 14.04 -15.58
N PHE A 256 0.47 13.38 -14.78
CA PHE A 256 1.81 13.85 -14.45
C PHE A 256 2.72 12.70 -14.07
N ALA A 257 4.01 12.90 -14.29
CA ALA A 257 5.06 12.01 -13.85
C ALA A 257 6.18 12.84 -13.22
N GLY A 258 6.87 12.27 -12.28
CA GLY A 258 7.93 12.98 -11.58
C GLY A 258 8.89 12.08 -10.85
N THR A 259 9.88 12.73 -10.26
CA THR A 259 10.84 12.10 -9.35
C THR A 259 10.65 12.68 -7.94
N TYR A 260 11.03 11.90 -6.95
CA TYR A 260 11.04 12.36 -5.58
C TYR A 260 12.30 11.89 -4.86
N ASN A 261 12.69 12.65 -3.84
CA ASN A 261 13.72 12.29 -2.88
C ASN A 261 13.18 12.59 -1.49
N LEU A 262 13.10 11.57 -0.65
CA LEU A 262 12.59 11.62 0.73
C LEU A 262 13.69 11.21 1.69
N SER A 263 14.03 12.06 2.64
CA SER A 263 14.85 11.73 3.80
C SER A 263 14.08 12.04 5.08
N LEU A 264 14.12 11.12 6.02
CA LEU A 264 13.46 11.27 7.33
C LEU A 264 14.45 11.53 8.47
N HIS A 265 15.73 11.58 8.17
CA HIS A 265 16.78 11.80 9.17
C HIS A 265 17.83 12.81 8.70
N PRO A 266 18.24 13.81 9.52
CA PRO A 266 17.75 14.16 10.86
C PRO A 266 16.40 14.89 10.86
N THR A 267 15.95 15.39 9.71
CA THR A 267 14.68 16.11 9.52
C THR A 267 13.97 15.58 8.29
N LEU A 268 12.65 15.75 8.24
CA LEU A 268 11.87 15.45 7.04
C LEU A 268 12.25 16.39 5.91
N LEU A 269 12.89 15.86 4.88
CA LEU A 269 13.16 16.52 3.62
C LEU A 269 12.46 15.76 2.52
N LEU A 270 11.67 16.45 1.72
CA LEU A 270 11.01 15.91 0.54
C LEU A 270 11.17 16.89 -0.61
N ASP A 271 11.84 16.44 -1.65
CA ASP A 271 11.97 17.15 -2.90
C ASP A 271 11.21 16.38 -3.99
N VAL A 272 10.39 17.09 -4.75
CA VAL A 272 9.62 16.52 -5.85
C VAL A 272 9.85 17.35 -7.11
N GLY A 273 10.23 16.70 -8.19
CA GLY A 273 10.38 17.28 -9.51
C GLY A 273 9.30 16.75 -10.45
N LEU A 274 8.55 17.65 -11.07
CA LEU A 274 7.53 17.35 -12.08
C LEU A 274 7.92 18.03 -13.39
N PRO A 275 8.54 17.31 -14.33
CA PRO A 275 8.89 17.86 -15.63
C PRO A 275 7.70 18.44 -16.38
N GLU A 276 6.57 17.74 -16.35
CA GLU A 276 5.32 18.16 -16.96
C GLU A 276 4.11 17.72 -16.14
N ILE A 277 3.14 18.62 -16.00
CA ILE A 277 1.78 18.37 -15.54
C ILE A 277 0.85 18.71 -16.71
N ALA A 278 0.09 17.73 -17.16
CA ALA A 278 -0.80 17.83 -18.29
C ALA A 278 -2.26 17.82 -17.85
N PHE A 279 -3.00 18.88 -18.19
CA PHE A 279 -4.45 18.91 -18.06
C PHE A 279 -5.04 18.90 -19.46
N ASP A 280 -5.94 17.97 -19.73
CA ASP A 280 -6.57 17.79 -21.04
C ASP A 280 -8.09 17.87 -20.93
N ASN A 281 -8.72 18.65 -21.84
CA ASN A 281 -10.17 18.82 -22.00
C ASN A 281 -10.89 19.26 -20.71
N PHE A 282 -10.28 20.12 -19.90
CA PHE A 282 -10.91 20.60 -18.68
C PHE A 282 -12.14 21.46 -18.97
N ALA A 283 -13.25 21.08 -18.34
CA ALA A 283 -14.49 21.85 -18.37
C ALA A 283 -14.92 22.18 -16.94
N VAL A 284 -15.26 23.43 -16.72
CA VAL A 284 -15.66 23.97 -15.42
C VAL A 284 -17.08 24.52 -15.53
N THR A 285 -17.95 24.15 -14.58
CA THR A 285 -19.31 24.67 -14.46
C THR A 285 -19.50 25.40 -13.14
N GLU A 286 -20.55 26.19 -13.03
CA GLU A 286 -20.96 26.79 -11.76
C GLU A 286 -21.59 25.72 -10.86
N ARG A 287 -21.19 25.63 -9.60
CA ARG A 287 -21.69 24.60 -8.68
C ARG A 287 -23.16 24.79 -8.32
N ALA A 288 -23.60 26.05 -8.23
CA ALA A 288 -24.96 26.40 -7.83
C ALA A 288 -26.03 26.11 -8.91
N ALA A 289 -25.61 25.88 -10.18
CA ALA A 289 -26.53 25.68 -11.29
C ALA A 289 -26.53 24.22 -11.72
N SER A 290 -27.66 23.52 -11.55
CA SER A 290 -27.80 22.08 -11.83
C SER A 290 -27.73 21.72 -13.33
N ASP A 291 -27.87 22.68 -14.22
CA ASP A 291 -27.92 22.44 -15.68
C ASP A 291 -27.12 23.49 -16.46
N SER A 292 -25.97 23.90 -15.92
CA SER A 292 -25.19 24.98 -16.52
C SER A 292 -24.25 24.48 -17.59
N GLN A 293 -24.32 25.18 -18.74
CA GLN A 293 -23.26 25.05 -19.74
C GLN A 293 -21.90 25.44 -19.13
N PRO A 294 -20.80 24.84 -19.58
CA PRO A 294 -19.49 25.19 -19.07
C PRO A 294 -19.21 26.69 -19.11
N ILE A 295 -18.78 27.27 -17.96
CA ILE A 295 -18.32 28.66 -17.91
C ILE A 295 -16.89 28.79 -18.42
N ALA A 296 -16.12 27.73 -18.36
CA ALA A 296 -14.81 27.65 -18.97
C ALA A 296 -14.55 26.25 -19.53
N VAL A 297 -13.97 26.21 -20.73
CA VAL A 297 -13.46 25.00 -21.37
C VAL A 297 -12.03 25.28 -21.80
N VAL A 298 -11.12 24.44 -21.33
CA VAL A 298 -9.69 24.56 -21.63
C VAL A 298 -9.21 23.22 -22.18
N PRO A 299 -9.06 23.12 -23.51
CA PRO A 299 -8.62 21.88 -24.15
C PRO A 299 -7.28 21.40 -23.66
N LYS A 300 -6.36 22.33 -23.35
CA LYS A 300 -5.00 21.95 -22.96
C LYS A 300 -4.37 22.96 -22.04
N ILE A 301 -3.87 22.48 -20.89
CA ILE A 301 -2.95 23.21 -20.00
C ILE A 301 -1.70 22.35 -19.80
N ARG A 302 -0.54 22.95 -19.91
CA ARG A 302 0.74 22.32 -19.62
C ARG A 302 1.51 23.19 -18.64
N VAL A 303 1.88 22.58 -17.51
CA VAL A 303 2.75 23.17 -16.50
C VAL A 303 4.08 22.44 -16.54
N THR A 304 5.16 23.13 -16.83
CA THR A 304 6.48 22.49 -16.99
C THR A 304 7.50 23.03 -16.00
N GLY A 305 8.43 22.16 -15.62
CA GLY A 305 9.53 22.49 -14.74
C GLY A 305 9.08 22.81 -13.31
N THR A 306 8.07 22.08 -12.80
CA THR A 306 7.62 22.26 -11.42
C THR A 306 8.57 21.55 -10.45
N GLN A 307 9.06 22.28 -9.47
CA GLN A 307 9.89 21.80 -8.38
C GLN A 307 9.23 22.15 -7.05
N PHE A 308 9.13 21.19 -6.19
CA PHE A 308 8.58 21.34 -4.84
C PHE A 308 9.63 20.91 -3.83
N ALA A 309 10.03 21.79 -2.93
CA ALA A 309 10.96 21.50 -1.85
C ALA A 309 10.28 21.75 -0.49
N PHE A 310 9.93 20.66 0.20
CA PHE A 310 9.19 20.74 1.46
C PHE A 310 10.02 21.35 2.59
N GLY A 311 11.32 21.07 2.64
CA GLY A 311 12.23 21.62 3.67
C GLY A 311 12.29 23.15 3.67
N THR A 312 12.30 23.77 2.50
CA THR A 312 12.29 25.23 2.31
C THR A 312 10.90 25.81 2.09
N ARG A 313 9.85 24.97 2.03
CA ARG A 313 8.47 25.35 1.71
C ARG A 313 8.37 26.16 0.42
N SER A 314 9.14 25.77 -0.58
CA SER A 314 9.20 26.47 -1.86
C SER A 314 8.58 25.65 -2.98
N ILE A 315 7.87 26.35 -3.87
CA ILE A 315 7.35 25.82 -5.13
C ILE A 315 7.89 26.71 -6.23
N ARG A 316 8.52 26.10 -7.22
CA ARG A 316 8.98 26.77 -8.44
C ARG A 316 8.28 26.17 -9.62
N VAL A 317 7.83 27.02 -10.55
CA VAL A 317 7.23 26.64 -11.83
C VAL A 317 7.95 27.42 -12.92
N ASP A 318 8.46 26.75 -13.93
CA ASP A 318 9.18 27.41 -15.00
C ASP A 318 8.22 28.01 -16.04
N LYS A 319 7.13 27.29 -16.42
CA LYS A 319 6.23 27.74 -17.46
C LYS A 319 4.83 27.15 -17.29
N VAL A 320 3.83 27.98 -17.58
CA VAL A 320 2.43 27.57 -17.73
C VAL A 320 1.97 27.95 -19.13
N GLN A 321 1.45 26.98 -19.89
CA GLN A 321 0.87 27.17 -21.22
C GLN A 321 -0.59 26.79 -21.18
N VAL A 322 -1.45 27.65 -21.76
CA VAL A 322 -2.89 27.40 -21.88
C VAL A 322 -3.25 27.57 -23.36
N GLU A 323 -3.86 26.55 -23.94
CA GLU A 323 -4.22 26.52 -25.36
C GLU A 323 -5.72 26.37 -25.53
N GLY A 324 -6.30 27.21 -26.38
CA GLY A 324 -7.70 27.11 -26.82
C GLY A 324 -8.74 27.40 -25.72
N ALA A 325 -8.36 28.06 -24.66
CA ALA A 325 -9.28 28.42 -23.58
C ALA A 325 -10.46 29.24 -24.09
N ARG A 326 -11.66 28.84 -23.68
CA ARG A 326 -12.92 29.57 -23.96
C ARG A 326 -13.59 29.82 -22.62
N VAL A 327 -13.88 31.08 -22.33
CA VAL A 327 -14.55 31.53 -21.12
C VAL A 327 -15.83 32.23 -21.52
N ARG A 328 -16.95 31.83 -20.92
CA ARG A 328 -18.24 32.49 -21.04
C ARG A 328 -18.42 33.42 -19.87
N ALA A 329 -18.64 34.67 -20.10
CA ALA A 329 -19.03 35.65 -19.12
C ALA A 329 -20.38 36.27 -19.50
N SER A 330 -21.31 36.33 -18.57
CA SER A 330 -22.57 37.02 -18.70
C SER A 330 -22.63 38.18 -17.69
N ARG A 331 -23.35 39.23 -18.04
CA ARG A 331 -23.65 40.33 -17.12
C ARG A 331 -24.98 40.02 -16.46
N GLU A 332 -24.98 39.97 -15.16
CA GLU A 332 -26.13 39.74 -14.30
C GLU A 332 -27.02 41.00 -14.24
N ALA A 333 -28.25 40.83 -13.75
CA ALA A 333 -29.22 41.96 -13.63
C ALA A 333 -28.74 43.06 -12.69
N ASP A 334 -27.89 42.71 -11.69
CA ASP A 334 -27.24 43.64 -10.77
C ASP A 334 -26.02 44.35 -11.36
N GLY A 335 -25.66 44.07 -12.61
CA GLY A 335 -24.50 44.62 -13.29
C GLY A 335 -23.19 43.90 -13.05
N SER A 336 -23.11 42.90 -12.16
CA SER A 336 -21.95 42.08 -11.93
C SER A 336 -21.67 41.10 -13.07
N LEU A 337 -20.43 40.62 -13.20
CA LEU A 337 -20.09 39.57 -14.13
C LEU A 337 -20.25 38.20 -13.47
N SER A 338 -20.82 37.24 -14.17
CA SER A 338 -20.98 35.84 -13.64
C SER A 338 -19.67 35.26 -13.17
N VAL A 339 -18.54 35.56 -13.80
CA VAL A 339 -17.21 35.12 -13.43
C VAL A 339 -16.66 35.75 -12.15
N SER A 340 -17.22 36.91 -11.71
CA SER A 340 -16.74 37.55 -10.47
C SER A 340 -17.06 36.73 -9.21
N ARG A 341 -18.11 35.88 -9.26
CA ARG A 341 -18.44 34.95 -8.18
C ARG A 341 -17.40 33.87 -7.99
N LEU A 342 -16.64 33.55 -9.02
CA LEU A 342 -15.59 32.52 -8.95
C LEU A 342 -14.34 32.99 -8.19
N THR A 343 -14.16 34.28 -8.07
CA THR A 343 -13.03 34.91 -7.37
C THR A 343 -13.39 35.32 -5.94
N GLN A 344 -14.67 35.28 -5.57
CA GLN A 344 -15.11 35.52 -4.20
C GLN A 344 -14.82 34.26 -3.39
N SER A 345 -13.73 34.30 -2.62
CA SER A 345 -13.32 33.23 -1.72
C SER A 345 -14.48 32.83 -0.80
N THR A 346 -14.73 31.51 -0.70
CA THR A 346 -15.58 30.88 0.32
C THR A 346 -14.98 30.99 1.74
N ALA A 347 -14.26 32.05 2.05
CA ALA A 347 -13.67 32.34 3.35
C ALA A 347 -14.70 32.87 4.35
N GLN A 348 -15.92 32.32 4.35
CA GLN A 348 -16.93 32.53 5.38
C GLN A 348 -17.86 31.32 5.46
N ALA A 349 -17.45 30.29 6.19
CA ALA A 349 -18.34 29.39 6.93
C ALA A 349 -17.52 28.65 8.00
#